data_c9d68fdc68a0da3e732b3240154f6779
#
_entry.id   c9d68fdc68a0da3e732b3240154f6779
#
_cell.length_a   1.000
_cell.length_b   1.000
_cell.length_c   1.000
_cell.angle_alpha   90.00
_cell.angle_beta   90.00
_cell.angle_gamma   90.00
#
_symmetry.space_group_name_H-M   'P 1'
#
loop_
_entity.id
_entity.type
_entity.pdbx_description
1 polymer ?
#
loop_
_entity_poly.entity_id
_entity_poly.type
_entity_poly.pdbx_seq_one_letter_code
_entity_poly.pdbx_strand_id
1 'polypeptide(L)'
;MSVLPLLIAQHGGTASRAQILEITTPTGLRDALSAGEVVRHRRGVYGLPLDEQAALAVRTGAVLSHRSAALHHGLPVLHAPEPPEAVVSRARSIPVPDELRLRFRTLGPGDVEGPATTPLRTVVDCARDLPLPEALAVADSALRSGLVTPRELTRATLPRTGRAAARRVLDLASAEAVNPFESGLRALAVEADDRGWVAQVPITLRDGRTLHADVGDPVTRIALEADSHEFHKKREDVRTDCWRGNEMTLAGWVVLRFAWEHVMFNPDWVSEVIAWVVQQRGGVSRGSSRSA
;
A
#
# COMPACT_ATOMS: atom_id res chain seq x y z
N MET A 1 -19.01 -9.56 30.19
CA MET A 1 -18.40 -8.59 29.25
C MET A 1 -19.43 -7.50 28.99
N SER A 2 -19.03 -6.25 29.16
CA SER A 2 -19.94 -5.13 28.88
C SER A 2 -20.15 -5.00 27.36
N VAL A 3 -21.29 -4.47 26.95
CA VAL A 3 -21.63 -4.27 25.53
C VAL A 3 -20.82 -3.08 24.95
N LEU A 4 -20.31 -2.21 25.81
CA LEU A 4 -19.65 -0.98 25.44
C LEU A 4 -18.38 -1.18 24.55
N PRO A 5 -17.45 -2.12 24.84
CA PRO A 5 -16.32 -2.39 23.95
C PRO A 5 -16.72 -2.80 22.53
N LEU A 6 -17.76 -3.63 22.38
CA LEU A 6 -18.26 -4.07 21.08
C LEU A 6 -18.83 -2.91 20.25
N LEU A 7 -19.59 -2.03 20.91
CA LEU A 7 -20.17 -0.85 20.26
C LEU A 7 -19.08 0.18 19.88
N ILE A 8 -18.06 0.37 20.74
CA ILE A 8 -16.91 1.21 20.41
C ILE A 8 -16.13 0.62 19.24
N ALA A 9 -15.96 -0.72 19.19
CA ALA A 9 -15.30 -1.39 18.06
C ALA A 9 -16.01 -1.12 16.73
N GLN A 10 -17.36 -1.16 16.72
CA GLN A 10 -18.17 -0.85 15.54
C GLN A 10 -18.03 0.62 15.06
N HIS A 11 -17.57 1.52 15.94
CA HIS A 11 -17.27 2.92 15.63
C HIS A 11 -15.76 3.19 15.40
N GLY A 12 -15.02 2.13 15.02
CA GLY A 12 -13.58 2.25 14.72
C GLY A 12 -12.66 2.31 15.95
N GLY A 13 -13.11 1.82 17.09
CA GLY A 13 -12.29 1.65 18.30
C GLY A 13 -12.12 2.89 19.18
N THR A 14 -12.61 4.08 18.77
CA THR A 14 -12.61 5.30 19.59
C THR A 14 -13.93 6.05 19.49
N ALA A 15 -14.35 6.72 20.59
CA ALA A 15 -15.56 7.51 20.64
C ALA A 15 -15.41 8.72 21.58
N SER A 16 -16.14 9.79 21.30
CA SER A 16 -16.27 10.91 22.20
C SER A 16 -17.11 10.54 23.42
N ARG A 17 -16.97 11.30 24.53
CA ARG A 17 -17.80 11.10 25.70
C ARG A 17 -19.30 11.22 25.38
N ALA A 18 -19.68 12.12 24.48
CA ALA A 18 -21.06 12.32 24.07
C ALA A 18 -21.61 11.04 23.39
N GLN A 19 -20.92 10.51 22.41
CA GLN A 19 -21.27 9.25 21.71
C GLN A 19 -21.38 8.07 22.69
N ILE A 20 -20.45 7.96 23.64
CA ILE A 20 -20.49 6.90 24.64
C ILE A 20 -21.73 7.03 25.54
N LEU A 21 -22.12 8.25 25.92
CA LEU A 21 -23.30 8.47 26.77
C LEU A 21 -24.64 8.28 26.04
N GLU A 22 -24.64 8.19 24.73
CA GLU A 22 -25.79 7.73 23.94
C GLU A 22 -26.02 6.21 24.08
N ILE A 23 -24.95 5.48 24.43
CA ILE A 23 -24.91 4.01 24.47
C ILE A 23 -24.98 3.50 25.90
N THR A 24 -24.39 4.19 26.87
CA THR A 24 -24.29 3.78 28.28
C THR A 24 -24.44 4.96 29.25
N THR A 25 -24.54 4.65 30.54
CA THR A 25 -24.59 5.65 31.60
C THR A 25 -23.21 6.13 32.04
N PRO A 26 -23.09 7.27 32.74
CA PRO A 26 -21.81 7.69 33.34
C PRO A 26 -21.21 6.65 34.30
N THR A 27 -22.05 5.86 34.96
CA THR A 27 -21.61 4.75 35.81
C THR A 27 -21.06 3.61 34.98
N GLY A 28 -21.78 3.16 33.93
CA GLY A 28 -21.31 2.11 33.03
C GLY A 28 -19.97 2.46 32.34
N LEU A 29 -19.75 3.73 31.97
CA LEU A 29 -18.44 4.18 31.46
C LEU A 29 -17.36 4.08 32.54
N ARG A 30 -17.65 4.45 33.78
CA ARG A 30 -16.71 4.34 34.90
C ARG A 30 -16.31 2.90 35.17
N ASP A 31 -17.29 2.02 35.16
CA ASP A 31 -17.08 0.58 35.40
C ASP A 31 -16.21 -0.05 34.30
N ALA A 32 -16.49 0.25 33.04
CA ALA A 32 -15.69 -0.20 31.90
C ALA A 32 -14.24 0.33 31.94
N LEU A 33 -14.05 1.59 32.38
CA LEU A 33 -12.71 2.14 32.60
C LEU A 33 -11.98 1.42 33.74
N SER A 34 -12.66 1.15 34.83
CA SER A 34 -12.09 0.44 36.00
C SER A 34 -11.74 -1.00 35.67
N ALA A 35 -12.52 -1.65 34.81
CA ALA A 35 -12.28 -3.00 34.31
C ALA A 35 -11.18 -3.07 33.24
N GLY A 36 -10.67 -1.93 32.73
CA GLY A 36 -9.70 -1.89 31.63
C GLY A 36 -10.28 -2.27 30.27
N GLU A 37 -11.59 -2.46 30.18
CA GLU A 37 -12.28 -2.77 28.91
C GLU A 37 -12.27 -1.59 27.94
N VAL A 38 -12.23 -0.38 28.48
CA VAL A 38 -12.13 0.90 27.78
C VAL A 38 -11.02 1.73 28.43
N VAL A 39 -10.29 2.48 27.64
CA VAL A 39 -9.24 3.41 28.11
C VAL A 39 -9.57 4.84 27.73
N ARG A 40 -9.07 5.81 28.51
CA ARG A 40 -9.17 7.22 28.19
C ARG A 40 -7.90 7.66 27.46
N HIS A 41 -7.97 7.87 26.14
CA HIS A 41 -6.82 8.28 25.35
C HIS A 41 -6.43 9.75 25.59
N ARG A 42 -7.45 10.63 25.72
CA ARG A 42 -7.30 12.04 26.10
C ARG A 42 -8.61 12.61 26.67
N ARG A 43 -8.62 13.88 27.08
CA ARG A 43 -9.84 14.51 27.61
C ARG A 43 -10.98 14.43 26.58
N GLY A 44 -12.06 13.75 26.96
CA GLY A 44 -13.26 13.59 26.16
C GLY A 44 -13.20 12.53 25.07
N VAL A 45 -12.12 11.78 24.93
CA VAL A 45 -11.97 10.67 23.97
C VAL A 45 -11.62 9.38 24.69
N TYR A 46 -12.42 8.37 24.46
CA TYR A 46 -12.31 7.04 25.05
C TYR A 46 -12.28 6.00 23.93
N GLY A 47 -11.82 4.81 24.23
CA GLY A 47 -11.79 3.75 23.23
C GLY A 47 -11.24 2.45 23.75
N LEU A 48 -11.09 1.49 22.84
CA LEU A 48 -10.37 0.26 23.11
C LEU A 48 -8.88 0.56 23.32
N PRO A 49 -8.13 -0.31 24.01
CA PRO A 49 -6.67 -0.23 24.00
C PRO A 49 -6.15 -0.18 22.57
N LEU A 50 -5.32 0.80 22.27
CA LEU A 50 -4.70 1.03 20.97
C LEU A 50 -3.21 0.63 21.02
N ASP A 51 -2.65 0.30 19.86
CA ASP A 51 -1.20 0.21 19.73
C ASP A 51 -0.54 1.57 20.03
N GLU A 52 0.77 1.57 20.22
CA GLU A 52 1.52 2.75 20.67
C GLU A 52 1.40 3.92 19.69
N GLN A 53 1.44 3.67 18.37
CA GLN A 53 1.36 4.69 17.33
C GLN A 53 -0.04 5.34 17.29
N ALA A 54 -1.08 4.51 17.32
CA ALA A 54 -2.45 4.99 17.36
C ALA A 54 -2.75 5.76 18.66
N ALA A 55 -2.27 5.26 19.80
CA ALA A 55 -2.41 5.95 21.07
C ALA A 55 -1.70 7.32 21.07
N LEU A 56 -0.50 7.41 20.48
CA LEU A 56 0.24 8.67 20.34
C LEU A 56 -0.52 9.66 19.46
N ALA A 57 -1.02 9.24 18.29
CA ALA A 57 -1.81 10.08 17.40
C ALA A 57 -3.07 10.62 18.09
N VAL A 58 -3.82 9.76 18.79
CA VAL A 58 -5.04 10.18 19.48
C VAL A 58 -4.74 11.12 20.65
N ARG A 59 -3.67 10.88 21.43
CA ARG A 59 -3.26 11.78 22.52
C ARG A 59 -2.94 13.19 22.02
N THR A 60 -2.25 13.31 20.89
CA THR A 60 -1.92 14.60 20.28
C THR A 60 -3.11 15.24 19.56
N GLY A 61 -4.20 14.52 19.39
CA GLY A 61 -5.38 14.96 18.67
C GLY A 61 -5.21 14.91 17.15
N ALA A 62 -4.24 14.14 16.69
CA ALA A 62 -4.03 13.75 15.30
C ALA A 62 -4.77 12.44 14.97
N VAL A 63 -4.71 12.05 13.70
CA VAL A 63 -5.28 10.82 13.15
C VAL A 63 -4.17 10.16 12.33
N LEU A 64 -3.92 8.88 12.54
CA LEU A 64 -2.98 8.12 11.71
C LEU A 64 -3.35 8.27 10.23
N SER A 65 -2.34 8.38 9.37
CA SER A 65 -2.55 8.57 7.94
C SER A 65 -1.45 7.89 7.12
N HIS A 66 -1.58 7.89 5.81
CA HIS A 66 -0.58 7.36 4.90
C HIS A 66 -0.20 5.91 5.28
N ARG A 67 1.10 5.59 5.35
CA ARG A 67 1.59 4.23 5.64
C ARG A 67 1.24 3.77 7.06
N SER A 68 1.22 4.67 8.05
CA SER A 68 0.79 4.31 9.40
C SER A 68 -0.68 3.93 9.47
N ALA A 69 -1.57 4.63 8.74
CA ALA A 69 -2.96 4.21 8.62
C ALA A 69 -3.11 2.92 7.81
N ALA A 70 -2.31 2.74 6.75
CA ALA A 70 -2.29 1.49 5.99
C ALA A 70 -1.94 0.30 6.89
N LEU A 71 -0.86 0.40 7.68
CA LEU A 71 -0.48 -0.64 8.65
C LEU A 71 -1.55 -0.87 9.71
N HIS A 72 -2.20 0.20 10.22
CA HIS A 72 -3.32 0.09 11.16
C HIS A 72 -4.49 -0.71 10.59
N HIS A 73 -4.77 -0.58 9.30
CA HIS A 73 -5.79 -1.37 8.58
C HIS A 73 -5.31 -2.76 8.16
N GLY A 74 -4.10 -3.18 8.56
CA GLY A 74 -3.53 -4.47 8.17
C GLY A 74 -3.05 -4.52 6.71
N LEU A 75 -2.90 -3.37 6.06
CA LEU A 75 -2.35 -3.28 4.71
C LEU A 75 -0.82 -3.27 4.78
N PRO A 76 -0.13 -4.24 4.17
CA PRO A 76 1.31 -4.21 4.08
C PRO A 76 1.79 -3.05 3.21
N VAL A 77 2.90 -2.45 3.61
CA VAL A 77 3.55 -1.31 2.95
C VAL A 77 4.96 -1.67 2.48
N LEU A 78 5.52 -0.92 1.54
CA LEU A 78 6.88 -1.15 1.05
C LEU A 78 7.92 -0.82 2.14
N HIS A 79 7.80 0.36 2.78
CA HIS A 79 8.62 0.76 3.92
C HIS A 79 7.73 1.21 5.09
N ALA A 80 7.96 0.65 6.27
CA ALA A 80 7.33 1.16 7.47
C ALA A 80 7.78 2.61 7.74
N PRO A 81 6.87 3.53 8.06
CA PRO A 81 7.25 4.91 8.34
C PRO A 81 7.90 5.05 9.70
N GLU A 82 8.98 5.82 9.76
CA GLU A 82 9.63 6.24 10.99
C GLU A 82 10.01 7.72 10.88
N PRO A 83 9.47 8.62 11.72
CA PRO A 83 8.39 8.39 12.69
C PRO A 83 7.02 8.11 12.05
N PRO A 84 6.02 7.63 12.85
CA PRO A 84 4.67 7.39 12.37
C PRO A 84 4.03 8.61 11.71
N GLU A 85 3.22 8.37 10.67
CA GLU A 85 2.60 9.40 9.86
C GLU A 85 1.18 9.68 10.34
N ALA A 86 0.86 10.97 10.53
CA ALA A 86 -0.47 11.39 10.99
C ALA A 86 -0.91 12.69 10.30
N VAL A 87 -2.22 12.90 10.28
CA VAL A 87 -2.84 14.16 9.83
C VAL A 87 -3.57 14.87 10.96
N VAL A 88 -3.59 16.17 10.87
CA VAL A 88 -4.35 17.07 11.75
C VAL A 88 -5.22 17.96 10.89
N SER A 89 -6.45 18.22 11.34
CA SER A 89 -7.31 19.21 10.68
C SER A 89 -6.64 20.57 10.64
N ARG A 90 -6.67 21.24 9.47
CA ARG A 90 -6.13 22.61 9.30
C ARG A 90 -6.73 23.63 10.25
N ALA A 91 -7.93 23.39 10.76
CA ALA A 91 -8.60 24.27 11.72
C ALA A 91 -8.01 24.16 13.15
N ARG A 92 -7.05 23.27 13.38
CA ARG A 92 -6.44 23.07 14.70
C ARG A 92 -5.00 23.53 14.72
N SER A 93 -4.63 24.21 15.79
CA SER A 93 -3.23 24.47 16.15
C SER A 93 -2.86 23.51 17.26
N ILE A 94 -1.88 22.64 17.00
CA ILE A 94 -1.31 21.72 18.01
C ILE A 94 0.21 21.83 17.96
N PRO A 95 0.91 21.61 19.07
CA PRO A 95 2.35 21.38 19.03
C PRO A 95 2.64 20.19 18.11
N VAL A 96 3.70 20.28 17.30
CA VAL A 96 4.16 19.19 16.44
C VAL A 96 5.17 18.37 17.26
N PRO A 97 4.81 17.16 17.72
CA PRO A 97 5.77 16.31 18.44
C PRO A 97 6.76 15.71 17.43
N ASP A 98 8.01 15.58 17.86
CA ASP A 98 9.07 14.97 17.03
C ASP A 98 8.80 13.50 16.72
N GLU A 99 8.01 12.84 17.58
CA GLU A 99 7.61 11.45 17.45
C GLU A 99 6.55 11.19 16.38
N LEU A 100 6.03 12.24 15.71
CA LEU A 100 5.04 12.12 14.64
C LEU A 100 5.41 12.97 13.43
N ARG A 101 5.32 12.39 12.25
CA ARG A 101 5.34 13.15 10.98
C ARG A 101 3.95 13.69 10.69
N LEU A 102 3.69 14.94 11.10
CA LEU A 102 2.38 15.55 10.94
C LEU A 102 2.21 16.25 9.58
N ARG A 103 1.02 16.08 9.01
CA ARG A 103 0.53 16.87 7.88
C ARG A 103 -0.78 17.55 8.24
N PHE A 104 -0.96 18.80 7.82
CA PHE A 104 -2.18 19.56 8.04
C PHE A 104 -3.10 19.42 6.82
N ARG A 105 -4.28 18.81 7.01
CA ARG A 105 -5.23 18.50 5.94
C ARG A 105 -6.65 18.83 6.33
N THR A 106 -7.51 19.09 5.33
CA THR A 106 -8.95 19.11 5.54
C THR A 106 -9.44 17.68 5.65
N LEU A 107 -10.13 17.38 6.73
CA LEU A 107 -10.78 16.08 6.98
C LEU A 107 -12.28 16.28 6.97
N GLY A 108 -12.98 15.54 6.14
CA GLY A 108 -14.44 15.45 6.12
C GLY A 108 -14.98 14.38 7.10
N PRO A 109 -16.30 14.34 7.33
CA PRO A 109 -16.90 13.36 8.25
C PRO A 109 -16.66 11.90 7.89
N GLY A 110 -16.48 11.60 6.59
CA GLY A 110 -16.22 10.24 6.09
C GLY A 110 -14.74 9.90 5.88
N ASP A 111 -13.82 10.78 6.32
CA ASP A 111 -12.38 10.59 6.08
C ASP A 111 -11.67 9.85 7.22
N VAL A 112 -12.34 9.66 8.37
CA VAL A 112 -11.73 9.15 9.60
C VAL A 112 -12.56 7.99 10.13
N GLU A 113 -11.88 6.93 10.50
CA GLU A 113 -12.41 5.75 11.17
C GLU A 113 -11.52 5.42 12.38
N GLY A 114 -12.08 5.60 13.58
CA GLY A 114 -11.32 5.41 14.82
C GLY A 114 -10.07 6.31 14.92
N PRO A 115 -8.88 5.74 15.12
CA PRO A 115 -7.64 6.50 15.25
C PRO A 115 -6.96 6.80 13.91
N ALA A 116 -7.51 6.34 12.78
CA ALA A 116 -6.88 6.40 11.45
C ALA A 116 -7.78 7.05 10.38
N THR A 117 -7.20 7.46 9.28
CA THR A 117 -7.97 7.77 8.07
C THR A 117 -8.59 6.48 7.51
N THR A 118 -9.80 6.59 6.91
CA THR A 118 -10.44 5.44 6.24
C THR A 118 -9.54 4.83 5.17
N PRO A 119 -9.71 3.54 4.81
CA PRO A 119 -8.87 2.88 3.79
C PRO A 119 -8.79 3.66 2.47
N LEU A 120 -9.93 4.12 1.93
CA LEU A 120 -9.94 4.91 0.70
C LEU A 120 -9.21 6.24 0.87
N ARG A 121 -9.42 6.95 1.98
CA ARG A 121 -8.71 8.19 2.27
C ARG A 121 -7.21 7.96 2.44
N THR A 122 -6.81 6.88 3.08
CA THR A 122 -5.41 6.46 3.23
C THR A 122 -4.75 6.26 1.87
N VAL A 123 -5.40 5.51 0.95
CA VAL A 123 -4.91 5.32 -0.43
C VAL A 123 -4.75 6.67 -1.15
N VAL A 124 -5.75 7.55 -1.09
CA VAL A 124 -5.69 8.88 -1.74
C VAL A 124 -4.59 9.75 -1.17
N ASP A 125 -4.37 9.72 0.14
CA ASP A 125 -3.31 10.51 0.79
C ASP A 125 -1.92 9.97 0.42
N CYS A 126 -1.72 8.64 0.39
CA CYS A 126 -0.48 8.01 -0.11
C CYS A 126 -0.24 8.35 -1.58
N ALA A 127 -1.25 8.17 -2.42
CA ALA A 127 -1.17 8.44 -3.86
C ALA A 127 -0.80 9.89 -4.20
N ARG A 128 -1.18 10.83 -3.34
CA ARG A 128 -0.87 12.25 -3.50
C ARG A 128 0.52 12.64 -3.05
N ASP A 129 0.99 12.07 -1.93
CA ASP A 129 2.11 12.63 -1.15
C ASP A 129 3.37 11.75 -1.16
N LEU A 130 3.28 10.48 -1.59
CA LEU A 130 4.39 9.54 -1.58
C LEU A 130 4.94 9.29 -2.99
N PRO A 131 6.21 8.84 -3.13
CA PRO A 131 6.74 8.30 -4.38
C PRO A 131 5.88 7.18 -4.93
N LEU A 132 5.90 6.99 -6.25
CA LEU A 132 5.07 6.00 -6.94
C LEU A 132 5.19 4.58 -6.36
N PRO A 133 6.39 4.03 -6.06
CA PRO A 133 6.52 2.69 -5.50
C PRO A 133 5.79 2.51 -4.16
N GLU A 134 5.93 3.47 -3.26
CA GLU A 134 5.29 3.48 -1.94
C GLU A 134 3.77 3.60 -2.04
N ALA A 135 3.31 4.54 -2.89
CA ALA A 135 1.89 4.81 -3.07
C ALA A 135 1.18 3.63 -3.74
N LEU A 136 1.80 3.04 -4.76
CA LEU A 136 1.25 1.91 -5.49
C LEU A 136 1.14 0.66 -4.60
N ALA A 137 2.16 0.40 -3.77
CA ALA A 137 2.14 -0.70 -2.81
C ALA A 137 0.92 -0.62 -1.85
N VAL A 138 0.58 0.58 -1.37
CA VAL A 138 -0.61 0.77 -0.51
C VAL A 138 -1.90 0.59 -1.32
N ALA A 139 -1.98 1.15 -2.53
CA ALA A 139 -3.18 1.05 -3.37
C ALA A 139 -3.47 -0.40 -3.79
N ASP A 140 -2.45 -1.13 -4.23
CA ASP A 140 -2.56 -2.55 -4.59
C ASP A 140 -2.95 -3.41 -3.37
N SER A 141 -2.34 -3.16 -2.21
CA SER A 141 -2.69 -3.84 -0.96
C SER A 141 -4.14 -3.61 -0.55
N ALA A 142 -4.64 -2.37 -0.71
CA ALA A 142 -6.02 -2.03 -0.40
C ALA A 142 -7.03 -2.71 -1.34
N LEU A 143 -6.71 -2.81 -2.63
CA LEU A 143 -7.52 -3.56 -3.60
C LEU A 143 -7.50 -5.05 -3.31
N ARG A 144 -6.32 -5.64 -3.08
CA ARG A 144 -6.15 -7.07 -2.83
C ARG A 144 -6.87 -7.52 -1.55
N SER A 145 -6.82 -6.70 -0.51
CA SER A 145 -7.53 -6.99 0.76
C SER A 145 -9.05 -6.82 0.66
N GLY A 146 -9.55 -6.17 -0.40
CA GLY A 146 -10.96 -5.83 -0.55
C GLY A 146 -11.44 -4.67 0.34
N LEU A 147 -10.53 -4.00 1.07
CA LEU A 147 -10.87 -2.81 1.87
C LEU A 147 -11.22 -1.60 1.01
N VAL A 148 -10.75 -1.59 -0.24
CA VAL A 148 -11.12 -0.60 -1.25
C VAL A 148 -11.43 -1.33 -2.56
N THR A 149 -12.51 -0.93 -3.22
CA THR A 149 -12.94 -1.51 -4.49
C THR A 149 -12.44 -0.67 -5.69
N PRO A 150 -12.28 -1.25 -6.89
CA PRO A 150 -11.95 -0.49 -8.10
C PRO A 150 -12.94 0.65 -8.39
N ARG A 151 -14.22 0.45 -8.06
CA ARG A 151 -15.26 1.46 -8.22
C ARG A 151 -15.06 2.65 -7.30
N GLU A 152 -14.61 2.43 -6.06
CA GLU A 152 -14.31 3.51 -5.11
C GLU A 152 -13.08 4.29 -5.56
N LEU A 153 -12.02 3.64 -6.05
CA LEU A 153 -10.85 4.33 -6.62
C LEU A 153 -11.23 5.21 -7.80
N THR A 154 -12.03 4.70 -8.73
CA THR A 154 -12.49 5.46 -9.91
C THR A 154 -13.31 6.69 -9.51
N ARG A 155 -14.11 6.60 -8.44
CA ARG A 155 -14.99 7.67 -7.94
C ARG A 155 -14.35 8.55 -6.88
N ALA A 156 -13.12 8.24 -6.47
CA ALA A 156 -12.44 8.97 -5.42
C ALA A 156 -12.35 10.47 -5.71
N THR A 157 -12.71 11.28 -4.74
CA THR A 157 -12.55 12.73 -4.80
C THR A 157 -11.08 13.07 -4.56
N LEU A 158 -10.39 13.51 -5.60
CA LEU A 158 -8.99 13.87 -5.53
C LEU A 158 -8.79 15.33 -5.15
N PRO A 159 -7.83 15.64 -4.26
CA PRO A 159 -7.50 17.01 -3.88
C PRO A 159 -6.93 17.78 -5.09
N ARG A 160 -6.99 19.11 -5.04
CA ARG A 160 -6.43 19.95 -6.12
C ARG A 160 -4.90 19.79 -6.23
N THR A 161 -4.20 19.86 -5.10
CA THR A 161 -2.74 19.68 -5.03
C THR A 161 -2.40 18.19 -5.10
N GLY A 162 -1.46 17.80 -5.97
CA GLY A 162 -1.05 16.40 -6.16
C GLY A 162 -2.06 15.53 -6.93
N ARG A 163 -3.08 16.16 -7.57
CA ARG A 163 -4.14 15.44 -8.28
C ARG A 163 -3.60 14.52 -9.38
N ALA A 164 -2.62 14.98 -10.16
CA ALA A 164 -2.06 14.20 -11.26
C ALA A 164 -1.33 12.95 -10.74
N ALA A 165 -0.50 13.10 -9.69
CA ALA A 165 0.18 11.98 -9.05
C ALA A 165 -0.85 10.98 -8.48
N ALA A 166 -1.83 11.48 -7.73
CA ALA A 166 -2.88 10.63 -7.18
C ALA A 166 -3.64 9.88 -8.27
N ARG A 167 -4.04 10.56 -9.37
CA ARG A 167 -4.72 9.92 -10.48
C ARG A 167 -3.87 8.82 -11.10
N ARG A 168 -2.59 9.10 -11.38
CA ARG A 168 -1.65 8.12 -11.93
C ARG A 168 -1.57 6.84 -11.07
N VAL A 169 -1.45 7.00 -9.76
CA VAL A 169 -1.42 5.84 -8.84
C VAL A 169 -2.72 5.05 -8.90
N LEU A 170 -3.88 5.74 -8.83
CA LEU A 170 -5.18 5.05 -8.85
C LEU A 170 -5.46 4.36 -10.20
N ASP A 171 -4.99 4.91 -11.31
CA ASP A 171 -5.15 4.31 -12.65
C ASP A 171 -4.22 3.10 -12.84
N LEU A 172 -3.08 3.05 -12.15
CA LEU A 172 -2.13 1.94 -12.15
C LEU A 172 -2.48 0.84 -11.14
N ALA A 173 -3.30 1.14 -10.13
CA ALA A 173 -3.57 0.21 -9.03
C ALA A 173 -4.19 -1.11 -9.51
N SER A 174 -3.70 -2.23 -8.95
CA SER A 174 -4.11 -3.58 -9.30
C SER A 174 -4.19 -4.47 -8.05
N ALA A 175 -5.19 -5.35 -7.99
CA ALA A 175 -5.29 -6.37 -6.95
C ALA A 175 -4.36 -7.58 -7.19
N GLU A 176 -3.77 -7.68 -8.39
CA GLU A 176 -3.01 -8.86 -8.83
C GLU A 176 -1.63 -8.97 -8.19
N ALA A 177 -0.97 -7.85 -7.83
CA ALA A 177 0.32 -7.90 -7.15
C ALA A 177 0.17 -8.60 -5.79
N VAL A 178 0.97 -9.63 -5.52
CA VAL A 178 0.80 -10.49 -4.35
C VAL A 178 1.31 -9.83 -3.07
N ASN A 179 2.29 -8.93 -3.19
CA ASN A 179 2.91 -8.25 -2.06
C ASN A 179 3.42 -6.84 -2.43
N PRO A 180 3.78 -5.99 -1.43
CA PRO A 180 4.30 -4.64 -1.69
C PRO A 180 5.57 -4.58 -2.51
N PHE A 181 6.42 -5.62 -2.46
CA PHE A 181 7.67 -5.67 -3.21
C PHE A 181 7.40 -5.77 -4.71
N GLU A 182 6.46 -6.64 -5.13
CA GLU A 182 6.02 -6.73 -6.52
C GLU A 182 5.42 -5.41 -7.02
N SER A 183 4.60 -4.74 -6.19
CA SER A 183 4.04 -3.42 -6.50
C SER A 183 5.14 -2.37 -6.67
N GLY A 184 6.16 -2.37 -5.80
CA GLY A 184 7.32 -1.50 -5.86
C GLY A 184 8.14 -1.73 -7.15
N LEU A 185 8.42 -2.98 -7.49
CA LEU A 185 9.13 -3.34 -8.72
C LEU A 185 8.34 -2.90 -9.97
N ARG A 186 7.01 -3.11 -9.97
CA ARG A 186 6.14 -2.66 -11.06
C ARG A 186 6.15 -1.13 -11.20
N ALA A 187 6.16 -0.41 -10.09
CA ALA A 187 6.25 1.04 -10.11
C ALA A 187 7.57 1.53 -10.72
N LEU A 188 8.72 0.92 -10.36
CA LEU A 188 10.02 1.24 -10.96
C LEU A 188 10.04 0.94 -12.47
N ALA A 189 9.38 -0.13 -12.90
CA ALA A 189 9.25 -0.44 -14.32
C ALA A 189 8.44 0.63 -15.08
N VAL A 190 7.35 1.10 -14.49
CA VAL A 190 6.52 2.21 -15.04
C VAL A 190 7.30 3.53 -15.06
N GLU A 191 8.15 3.79 -14.07
CA GLU A 191 8.99 5.00 -14.05
C GLU A 191 10.11 4.93 -15.08
N ALA A 192 10.68 3.74 -15.31
CA ALA A 192 11.72 3.52 -16.32
C ALA A 192 11.19 3.67 -17.75
N ASP A 193 10.00 3.16 -18.03
CA ASP A 193 9.32 3.27 -19.32
C ASP A 193 7.82 3.03 -19.13
N ASP A 194 6.99 4.04 -19.34
CA ASP A 194 5.54 4.01 -19.12
C ASP A 194 4.82 3.26 -20.26
N ARG A 195 5.01 1.96 -20.33
CA ARG A 195 4.29 1.02 -21.19
C ARG A 195 3.44 0.08 -20.33
N GLY A 196 2.67 -0.80 -20.91
CA GLY A 196 1.70 -1.64 -20.22
C GLY A 196 2.29 -2.73 -19.32
N TRP A 197 2.98 -2.35 -18.23
CA TRP A 197 3.49 -3.28 -17.22
C TRP A 197 2.35 -3.89 -16.40
N VAL A 198 2.15 -5.18 -16.55
CA VAL A 198 1.08 -5.97 -15.93
C VAL A 198 1.65 -6.74 -14.73
N ALA A 199 0.92 -6.70 -13.60
CA ALA A 199 1.20 -7.59 -12.48
C ALA A 199 0.74 -9.01 -12.81
N GLN A 200 1.47 -10.02 -12.32
CA GLN A 200 1.17 -11.44 -12.51
C GLN A 200 0.90 -11.80 -14.00
N VAL A 201 1.79 -11.33 -14.88
CA VAL A 201 1.61 -11.52 -16.33
C VAL A 201 1.63 -13.01 -16.71
N PRO A 202 0.61 -13.53 -17.41
CA PRO A 202 0.57 -14.92 -17.81
C PRO A 202 1.52 -15.21 -18.98
N ILE A 203 2.34 -16.25 -18.85
CA ILE A 203 3.29 -16.73 -19.84
C ILE A 203 2.93 -18.17 -20.21
N THR A 204 2.49 -18.39 -21.45
CA THR A 204 2.19 -19.72 -21.96
C THR A 204 3.49 -20.43 -22.34
N LEU A 205 3.75 -21.58 -21.73
CA LEU A 205 4.91 -22.41 -21.99
C LEU A 205 4.73 -23.26 -23.25
N ARG A 206 5.83 -23.91 -23.73
CA ARG A 206 5.83 -24.76 -24.92
C ARG A 206 4.92 -26.00 -24.80
N ASP A 207 4.68 -26.47 -23.58
CA ASP A 207 3.80 -27.59 -23.28
C ASP A 207 2.33 -27.21 -23.03
N GLY A 208 1.99 -25.93 -23.21
CA GLY A 208 0.65 -25.39 -23.01
C GLY A 208 0.33 -24.99 -21.57
N ARG A 209 1.20 -25.23 -20.60
CA ARG A 209 1.03 -24.73 -19.22
C ARG A 209 1.25 -23.22 -19.16
N THR A 210 0.68 -22.58 -18.15
CA THR A 210 0.87 -21.15 -17.89
C THR A 210 1.66 -20.94 -16.60
N LEU A 211 2.70 -20.11 -16.68
CA LEU A 211 3.35 -19.49 -15.52
C LEU A 211 2.93 -18.02 -15.43
N HIS A 212 3.06 -17.45 -14.24
CA HIS A 212 2.86 -16.02 -14.04
C HIS A 212 4.17 -15.42 -13.59
N ALA A 213 4.67 -14.42 -14.31
CA ALA A 213 5.76 -13.60 -13.82
C ALA A 213 5.20 -12.44 -12.98
N ASP A 214 5.93 -12.04 -11.92
CA ASP A 214 5.44 -11.05 -10.96
C ASP A 214 5.05 -9.73 -11.63
N VAL A 215 5.87 -9.29 -12.60
CA VAL A 215 5.60 -8.12 -13.44
C VAL A 215 6.05 -8.42 -14.87
N GLY A 216 5.33 -7.95 -15.88
CA GLY A 216 5.80 -8.10 -17.26
C GLY A 216 5.14 -7.17 -18.26
N ASP A 217 5.83 -7.00 -19.41
CA ASP A 217 5.29 -6.37 -20.61
C ASP A 217 5.06 -7.46 -21.68
N PRO A 218 3.80 -7.81 -21.97
CA PRO A 218 3.50 -8.84 -22.95
C PRO A 218 3.85 -8.45 -24.40
N VAL A 219 3.99 -7.15 -24.69
CA VAL A 219 4.32 -6.67 -26.04
C VAL A 219 5.80 -6.91 -26.36
N THR A 220 6.69 -6.54 -25.46
CA THR A 220 8.13 -6.75 -25.63
C THR A 220 8.62 -8.07 -25.07
N ARG A 221 7.75 -8.82 -24.36
CA ARG A 221 8.07 -10.06 -23.67
C ARG A 221 9.24 -9.91 -22.70
N ILE A 222 9.14 -8.91 -21.82
CA ILE A 222 10.04 -8.72 -20.70
C ILE A 222 9.29 -9.13 -19.45
N ALA A 223 9.89 -9.99 -18.65
CA ALA A 223 9.40 -10.46 -17.36
C ALA A 223 10.36 -10.01 -16.25
N LEU A 224 9.81 -9.49 -15.16
CA LEU A 224 10.54 -9.10 -13.97
C LEU A 224 10.07 -9.99 -12.82
N GLU A 225 10.99 -10.62 -12.12
CA GLU A 225 10.75 -11.47 -10.97
C GLU A 225 11.26 -10.76 -9.71
N ALA A 226 10.39 -10.60 -8.72
CA ALA A 226 10.67 -10.03 -7.40
C ALA A 226 11.18 -11.14 -6.48
N ASP A 227 12.50 -11.33 -6.43
CA ASP A 227 13.12 -12.42 -5.67
C ASP A 227 13.31 -12.01 -4.21
N SER A 228 12.35 -12.35 -3.36
CA SER A 228 12.46 -12.17 -1.93
C SER A 228 13.36 -13.28 -1.36
N HIS A 229 14.61 -12.92 -1.00
CA HIS A 229 15.48 -13.82 -0.27
C HIS A 229 14.97 -14.03 1.16
N GLU A 230 14.18 -15.07 1.38
CA GLU A 230 14.21 -15.73 2.68
C GLU A 230 15.54 -16.51 2.77
N PHE A 231 16.35 -16.23 3.77
CA PHE A 231 17.69 -16.81 4.03
C PHE A 231 17.72 -18.36 4.15
N HIS A 232 16.59 -19.03 3.91
CA HIS A 232 16.39 -20.47 4.03
C HIS A 232 15.70 -21.12 2.84
N LYS A 233 15.95 -20.63 1.60
CA LYS A 233 15.44 -21.36 0.41
C LYS A 233 15.96 -22.78 0.47
N LYS A 234 15.06 -23.75 0.54
CA LYS A 234 15.39 -25.17 0.41
C LYS A 234 15.96 -25.42 -0.99
N ARG A 235 16.82 -26.41 -1.14
CA ARG A 235 17.39 -26.79 -2.44
C ARG A 235 16.34 -27.04 -3.52
N GLU A 236 15.14 -27.48 -3.12
CA GLU A 236 13.99 -27.69 -4.01
C GLU A 236 13.43 -26.39 -4.56
N ASP A 237 13.39 -25.32 -3.78
CA ASP A 237 12.91 -24.01 -4.19
C ASP A 237 13.84 -23.41 -5.25
N VAL A 238 15.17 -23.48 -5.03
CA VAL A 238 16.17 -23.04 -6.01
C VAL A 238 16.03 -23.79 -7.34
N ARG A 239 15.82 -25.12 -7.29
CA ARG A 239 15.61 -25.92 -8.49
C ARG A 239 14.35 -25.49 -9.25
N THR A 240 13.28 -25.23 -8.54
CA THR A 240 12.01 -24.77 -9.12
C THR A 240 12.16 -23.39 -9.75
N ASP A 241 12.85 -22.49 -9.07
CA ASP A 241 13.10 -21.11 -9.58
C ASP A 241 13.95 -21.14 -10.86
N CYS A 242 15.01 -21.96 -10.89
CA CYS A 242 15.83 -22.16 -12.08
C CYS A 242 15.01 -22.73 -13.25
N TRP A 243 14.17 -23.71 -12.97
CA TRP A 243 13.29 -24.29 -13.97
C TRP A 243 12.30 -23.25 -14.52
N ARG A 244 11.63 -22.47 -13.66
CA ARG A 244 10.71 -21.38 -14.05
C ARG A 244 11.39 -20.38 -14.97
N GLY A 245 12.56 -19.86 -14.58
CA GLY A 245 13.31 -18.89 -15.37
C GLY A 245 13.70 -19.44 -16.76
N ASN A 246 14.14 -20.70 -16.83
CA ASN A 246 14.48 -21.35 -18.09
C ASN A 246 13.25 -21.53 -18.99
N GLU A 247 12.11 -21.98 -18.46
CA GLU A 247 10.89 -22.15 -19.25
C GLU A 247 10.34 -20.82 -19.79
N MET A 248 10.35 -19.76 -18.99
CA MET A 248 9.98 -18.41 -19.46
C MET A 248 10.93 -17.92 -20.58
N THR A 249 12.24 -18.16 -20.43
CA THR A 249 13.23 -17.83 -21.46
C THR A 249 12.98 -18.62 -22.75
N LEU A 250 12.68 -19.93 -22.65
CA LEU A 250 12.35 -20.76 -23.80
C LEU A 250 11.01 -20.39 -24.45
N ALA A 251 10.11 -19.75 -23.71
CA ALA A 251 8.88 -19.14 -24.24
C ALA A 251 9.14 -17.78 -24.93
N GLY A 252 10.40 -17.33 -25.03
CA GLY A 252 10.83 -16.14 -25.74
C GLY A 252 10.81 -14.86 -24.90
N TRP A 253 10.73 -14.98 -23.58
CA TRP A 253 10.78 -13.86 -22.66
C TRP A 253 12.22 -13.54 -22.21
N VAL A 254 12.52 -12.26 -22.04
CA VAL A 254 13.69 -11.83 -21.26
C VAL A 254 13.27 -11.79 -19.81
N VAL A 255 13.94 -12.54 -18.97
CA VAL A 255 13.64 -12.64 -17.54
C VAL A 255 14.71 -11.87 -16.75
N LEU A 256 14.30 -10.82 -16.04
CA LEU A 256 15.15 -10.10 -15.09
C LEU A 256 14.71 -10.45 -13.67
N ARG A 257 15.66 -10.72 -12.80
CA ARG A 257 15.39 -11.04 -11.40
C ARG A 257 16.01 -9.99 -10.51
N PHE A 258 15.21 -9.43 -9.62
CA PHE A 258 15.64 -8.39 -8.69
C PHE A 258 15.45 -8.87 -7.26
N ALA A 259 16.53 -8.89 -6.48
CA ALA A 259 16.47 -9.12 -5.05
C ALA A 259 15.78 -7.94 -4.35
N TRP A 260 15.23 -8.19 -3.18
CA TRP A 260 14.60 -7.17 -2.36
C TRP A 260 15.51 -5.97 -2.12
N GLU A 261 16.80 -6.20 -1.83
CA GLU A 261 17.80 -5.16 -1.61
C GLU A 261 18.02 -4.25 -2.84
N HIS A 262 17.85 -4.79 -4.04
CA HIS A 262 17.96 -3.98 -5.26
C HIS A 262 16.85 -2.95 -5.34
N VAL A 263 15.61 -3.37 -5.13
CA VAL A 263 14.44 -2.48 -5.21
C VAL A 263 14.43 -1.47 -4.07
N MET A 264 14.86 -1.90 -2.86
CA MET A 264 14.79 -1.08 -1.65
C MET A 264 15.94 -0.09 -1.53
N PHE A 265 17.15 -0.46 -1.95
CA PHE A 265 18.36 0.34 -1.71
C PHE A 265 19.04 0.84 -2.99
N ASN A 266 18.68 0.28 -4.15
CA ASN A 266 19.27 0.65 -5.45
C ASN A 266 18.19 0.81 -6.54
N PRO A 267 17.08 1.56 -6.29
CA PRO A 267 15.97 1.67 -7.23
C PRO A 267 16.37 2.29 -8.58
N ASP A 268 17.33 3.23 -8.57
CA ASP A 268 17.82 3.85 -9.79
C ASP A 268 18.50 2.84 -10.72
N TRP A 269 19.33 1.94 -10.15
CA TRP A 269 19.95 0.86 -10.92
C TRP A 269 18.90 -0.11 -11.49
N VAL A 270 17.86 -0.45 -10.73
CA VAL A 270 16.75 -1.29 -11.22
C VAL A 270 16.09 -0.63 -12.42
N SER A 271 15.77 0.66 -12.32
CA SER A 271 15.15 1.44 -13.42
C SER A 271 16.07 1.53 -14.64
N GLU A 272 17.36 1.74 -14.47
CA GLU A 272 18.36 1.77 -15.55
C GLU A 272 18.44 0.43 -16.28
N VAL A 273 18.48 -0.70 -15.55
CA VAL A 273 18.50 -2.05 -16.15
C VAL A 273 17.24 -2.31 -16.95
N ILE A 274 16.08 -1.96 -16.41
CA ILE A 274 14.79 -2.14 -17.10
C ILE A 274 14.76 -1.28 -18.37
N ALA A 275 15.10 0.02 -18.28
CA ALA A 275 15.12 0.93 -19.42
C ALA A 275 16.06 0.44 -20.53
N TRP A 276 17.25 -0.06 -20.17
CA TRP A 276 18.20 -0.62 -21.13
C TRP A 276 17.63 -1.82 -21.88
N VAL A 277 17.04 -2.80 -21.17
CA VAL A 277 16.46 -3.98 -21.81
C VAL A 277 15.26 -3.62 -22.69
N VAL A 278 14.44 -2.67 -22.25
CA VAL A 278 13.32 -2.13 -23.02
C VAL A 278 13.81 -1.54 -24.36
N GLN A 279 14.89 -0.75 -24.35
CA GLN A 279 15.48 -0.17 -25.57
C GLN A 279 15.97 -1.25 -26.53
N GLN A 280 16.65 -2.30 -26.03
CA GLN A 280 17.14 -3.39 -26.85
C GLN A 280 15.97 -4.16 -27.52
N ARG A 281 14.90 -4.40 -26.80
CA ARG A 281 13.70 -5.10 -27.33
C ARG A 281 12.84 -4.23 -28.23
N GLY A 282 12.70 -2.93 -27.95
CA GLY A 282 11.94 -1.97 -28.78
C GLY A 282 12.60 -1.69 -30.14
N GLY A 283 13.93 -1.82 -30.24
CA GLY A 283 14.67 -1.72 -31.50
C GLY A 283 14.46 -2.89 -32.47
N VAL A 284 14.19 -4.09 -31.94
CA VAL A 284 13.98 -5.29 -32.76
C VAL A 284 12.66 -5.26 -33.51
N SER A 285 11.60 -4.63 -32.96
CA SER A 285 10.28 -4.57 -33.62
C SER A 285 10.22 -3.54 -34.77
N ARG A 286 11.17 -2.60 -34.88
CA ARG A 286 11.24 -1.63 -36.00
C ARG A 286 12.05 -2.12 -37.20
N GLY A 287 12.78 -3.22 -37.07
CA GLY A 287 13.68 -3.75 -38.11
C GLY A 287 13.08 -4.78 -39.06
N SER A 288 11.96 -5.41 -38.72
CA SER A 288 11.39 -6.51 -39.53
C SER A 288 10.38 -6.10 -40.62
N SER A 289 10.12 -4.80 -40.78
CA SER A 289 9.19 -4.30 -41.80
C SER A 289 9.85 -3.60 -42.99
N ARG A 290 11.16 -3.81 -43.20
CA ARG A 290 11.87 -3.35 -44.40
C ARG A 290 12.61 -4.50 -45.06
N SER A 291 11.92 -5.41 -45.74
CA SER A 291 12.38 -6.22 -46.87
C SER A 291 11.23 -7.08 -47.38
N ALA A 292 10.45 -6.59 -48.30
CA ALA A 292 9.82 -7.34 -49.39
C ALA A 292 9.35 -6.35 -50.46
#